data_f658256b462625d8acac3fa6c634c83b
#
_entry.id   f658256b462625d8acac3fa6c634c83b
#
_cell.length_a   1.000
_cell.length_b   1.000
_cell.length_c   1.000
_cell.angle_alpha   90.00
_cell.angle_beta   90.00
_cell.angle_gamma   90.00
#
_symmetry.space_group_name_H-M   'P 1'
#
loop_
_entity.id
_entity.type
_entity.pdbx_description
1 polymer ?
#
loop_
_entity_poly.entity_id
_entity_poly.type
_entity_poly.pdbx_seq_one_letter_code
_entity_poly.pdbx_strand_id
1 'polypeptide(L)'
;MQSVERAAVVVHSRKDVSVALGRVRAVAERSGVELLFDGEGGNPDIAIVLGGDGTMLRGLARFLENGVPVLGVNFGRVGFLTAIKGDEVEAGLARVFDGEYRIVELPTLELELDGQRHVAVNDTVVTSAELGRLIELQYAIGGEDLGVQPCDGLICATPQGSTAYNLSNGGPVLVWGLDALVVTFVAPHTLHARPLVVGRGVDIVVENRSPDVPAAVLIDGDPVANLALGEGATVRLAPEHSRLAILPEQTFFTRYGQVFGPGANGR
;
A
#
# COMPACT_ATOMS: atom_id res chain seq x y z
N MET A 1 -4.14 13.23 21.57
CA MET A 1 -4.95 13.62 20.37
C MET A 1 -6.37 13.91 20.83
N GLN A 2 -7.21 14.50 20.02
CA GLN A 2 -8.64 14.69 20.36
C GLN A 2 -9.36 13.35 20.33
N SER A 3 -10.42 13.18 21.14
CA SER A 3 -11.34 12.07 21.04
C SER A 3 -12.00 12.04 19.66
N VAL A 4 -12.32 10.86 19.17
CA VAL A 4 -13.00 10.66 17.91
C VAL A 4 -14.49 10.94 18.10
N GLU A 5 -15.07 11.78 17.26
CA GLU A 5 -16.51 12.06 17.24
C GLU A 5 -17.19 11.29 16.10
N ARG A 6 -16.52 11.17 14.94
CA ARG A 6 -17.04 10.53 13.74
C ARG A 6 -16.03 9.57 13.13
N ALA A 7 -16.45 8.36 12.81
CA ALA A 7 -15.61 7.34 12.21
C ALA A 7 -16.25 6.79 10.92
N ALA A 8 -15.53 6.87 9.80
CA ALA A 8 -15.93 6.20 8.57
C ALA A 8 -15.69 4.69 8.68
N VAL A 9 -16.57 3.87 8.15
CA VAL A 9 -16.42 2.42 8.13
C VAL A 9 -16.26 1.92 6.69
N VAL A 10 -15.14 1.26 6.43
CA VAL A 10 -14.82 0.63 5.15
C VAL A 10 -14.82 -0.89 5.34
N VAL A 11 -15.61 -1.58 4.56
CA VAL A 11 -15.77 -3.05 4.66
C VAL A 11 -15.27 -3.75 3.40
N HIS A 12 -14.88 -5.01 3.57
CA HIS A 12 -14.54 -5.86 2.41
C HIS A 12 -15.81 -6.30 1.69
N SER A 13 -15.95 -5.97 0.40
CA SER A 13 -17.17 -6.21 -0.41
C SER A 13 -17.55 -7.69 -0.61
N ARG A 14 -16.61 -8.64 -0.41
CA ARG A 14 -16.80 -10.07 -0.70
C ARG A 14 -16.85 -10.97 0.53
N LYS A 15 -16.69 -10.42 1.75
CA LYS A 15 -16.71 -11.19 2.99
C LYS A 15 -17.91 -10.79 3.84
N ASP A 16 -18.52 -11.77 4.49
CA ASP A 16 -19.50 -11.46 5.53
C ASP A 16 -18.77 -10.86 6.74
N VAL A 17 -19.03 -9.58 6.96
CA VAL A 17 -18.47 -8.79 8.06
C VAL A 17 -19.54 -8.38 9.07
N SER A 18 -20.74 -8.95 8.99
CA SER A 18 -21.90 -8.57 9.80
C SER A 18 -21.61 -8.66 11.31
N VAL A 19 -20.98 -9.75 11.76
CA VAL A 19 -20.57 -9.93 13.16
C VAL A 19 -19.54 -8.89 13.59
N ALA A 20 -18.53 -8.68 12.74
CA ALA A 20 -17.48 -7.68 12.98
C ALA A 20 -18.08 -6.28 13.08
N LEU A 21 -18.94 -5.93 12.14
CA LEU A 21 -19.63 -4.64 12.10
C LEU A 21 -20.53 -4.45 13.32
N GLY A 22 -21.23 -5.49 13.77
CA GLY A 22 -22.03 -5.45 14.99
C GLY A 22 -21.19 -5.08 16.23
N ARG A 23 -19.99 -5.66 16.35
CA ARG A 23 -19.04 -5.33 17.43
C ARG A 23 -18.56 -3.88 17.36
N VAL A 24 -18.19 -3.40 16.17
CA VAL A 24 -17.77 -2.00 15.96
C VAL A 24 -18.89 -1.04 16.34
N ARG A 25 -20.14 -1.30 15.92
CA ARG A 25 -21.31 -0.49 16.27
C ARG A 25 -21.54 -0.42 17.79
N ALA A 26 -21.44 -1.56 18.48
CA ALA A 26 -21.62 -1.60 19.93
C ALA A 26 -20.54 -0.79 20.67
N VAL A 27 -19.30 -0.74 20.18
CA VAL A 27 -18.26 0.11 20.78
C VAL A 27 -18.54 1.58 20.49
N ALA A 28 -18.86 1.93 19.25
CA ALA A 28 -19.14 3.30 18.84
C ALA A 28 -20.31 3.90 19.65
N GLU A 29 -21.41 3.14 19.82
CA GLU A 29 -22.54 3.54 20.64
C GLU A 29 -22.16 3.84 22.08
N ARG A 30 -21.36 2.95 22.72
CA ARG A 30 -20.86 3.17 24.08
C ARG A 30 -19.94 4.37 24.23
N SER A 31 -19.15 4.66 23.18
CA SER A 31 -18.20 5.78 23.16
C SER A 31 -18.81 7.08 22.64
N GLY A 32 -20.07 7.08 22.20
CA GLY A 32 -20.73 8.26 21.63
C GLY A 32 -20.20 8.67 20.25
N VAL A 33 -19.62 7.73 19.49
CA VAL A 33 -19.03 7.97 18.17
C VAL A 33 -20.05 7.69 17.06
N GLU A 34 -20.24 8.66 16.17
CA GLU A 34 -21.03 8.51 14.97
C GLU A 34 -20.30 7.66 13.92
N LEU A 35 -20.95 6.62 13.40
CA LEU A 35 -20.40 5.83 12.30
C LEU A 35 -20.96 6.29 10.96
N LEU A 36 -20.05 6.60 10.02
CA LEU A 36 -20.39 7.00 8.66
C LEU A 36 -20.11 5.83 7.70
N PHE A 37 -21.11 5.50 6.89
CA PHE A 37 -21.02 4.44 5.88
C PHE A 37 -20.90 5.02 4.47
N ASP A 38 -20.64 4.15 3.48
CA ASP A 38 -20.51 4.55 2.08
C ASP A 38 -21.79 5.28 1.59
N GLY A 39 -21.59 6.48 1.01
CA GLY A 39 -22.66 7.34 0.54
C GLY A 39 -23.22 8.32 1.59
N GLU A 40 -22.85 8.19 2.85
CA GLU A 40 -23.18 9.17 3.88
C GLU A 40 -22.14 10.30 3.86
N GLY A 41 -22.59 11.53 3.68
CA GLY A 41 -21.73 12.71 3.70
C GLY A 41 -21.19 12.97 5.11
N GLY A 42 -20.00 13.55 5.21
CA GLY A 42 -19.41 13.94 6.48
C GLY A 42 -17.88 13.97 6.41
N ASN A 43 -17.25 14.63 7.38
CA ASN A 43 -15.81 14.63 7.55
C ASN A 43 -15.48 13.72 8.74
N PRO A 44 -15.05 12.47 8.54
CA PRO A 44 -14.66 11.59 9.62
C PRO A 44 -13.31 12.02 10.23
N ASP A 45 -13.17 11.82 11.53
CA ASP A 45 -11.90 12.02 12.24
C ASP A 45 -10.94 10.87 12.00
N ILE A 46 -11.49 9.68 11.75
CA ILE A 46 -10.77 8.43 11.47
C ILE A 46 -11.58 7.53 10.55
N ALA A 47 -10.91 6.70 9.77
CA ALA A 47 -11.55 5.63 9.00
C ALA A 47 -11.18 4.25 9.60
N ILE A 48 -12.19 3.41 9.83
CA ILE A 48 -12.03 2.05 10.36
C ILE A 48 -12.23 1.08 9.20
N VAL A 49 -11.20 0.32 8.87
CA VAL A 49 -11.21 -0.69 7.81
C VAL A 49 -11.39 -2.07 8.43
N LEU A 50 -12.46 -2.77 8.05
CA LEU A 50 -12.72 -4.15 8.46
C LEU A 50 -12.22 -5.12 7.37
N GLY A 51 -11.00 -5.62 7.52
CA GLY A 51 -10.38 -6.49 6.52
C GLY A 51 -8.89 -6.69 6.71
N GLY A 52 -8.25 -7.30 5.73
CA GLY A 52 -6.80 -7.47 5.65
C GLY A 52 -6.12 -6.32 4.87
N ASP A 53 -4.81 -6.49 4.60
CA ASP A 53 -3.98 -5.46 3.98
C ASP A 53 -4.53 -4.95 2.63
N GLY A 54 -5.10 -5.83 1.78
CA GLY A 54 -5.72 -5.38 0.53
C GLY A 54 -6.95 -4.47 0.71
N THR A 55 -7.70 -4.61 1.83
CA THR A 55 -8.79 -3.68 2.16
C THR A 55 -8.22 -2.39 2.75
N MET A 56 -7.13 -2.50 3.52
CA MET A 56 -6.39 -1.35 4.04
C MET A 56 -5.87 -0.46 2.91
N LEU A 57 -5.30 -1.03 1.85
CA LEU A 57 -4.83 -0.25 0.70
C LEU A 57 -5.95 0.62 0.11
N ARG A 58 -7.13 0.02 -0.11
CA ARG A 58 -8.30 0.78 -0.60
C ARG A 58 -8.74 1.87 0.36
N GLY A 59 -8.69 1.61 1.67
CA GLY A 59 -8.96 2.62 2.68
C GLY A 59 -7.94 3.75 2.66
N LEU A 60 -6.65 3.44 2.64
CA LEU A 60 -5.57 4.42 2.59
C LEU A 60 -5.61 5.29 1.32
N ALA A 61 -5.87 4.68 0.16
CA ALA A 61 -6.04 5.40 -1.10
C ALA A 61 -7.28 6.32 -1.08
N ARG A 62 -8.42 5.82 -0.58
CA ARG A 62 -9.67 6.58 -0.50
C ARG A 62 -9.57 7.85 0.33
N PHE A 63 -8.86 7.78 1.45
CA PHE A 63 -8.74 8.88 2.40
C PHE A 63 -7.46 9.69 2.24
N LEU A 64 -6.68 9.43 1.21
CA LEU A 64 -5.40 10.10 0.95
C LEU A 64 -5.57 11.61 0.82
N GLU A 65 -6.45 12.07 -0.07
CA GLU A 65 -6.65 13.50 -0.36
C GLU A 65 -7.16 14.28 0.84
N ASN A 66 -8.03 13.66 1.65
CA ASN A 66 -8.64 14.30 2.82
C ASN A 66 -7.75 14.18 4.08
N GLY A 67 -6.66 13.44 4.01
CA GLY A 67 -5.73 13.25 5.12
C GLY A 67 -6.34 12.57 6.35
N VAL A 68 -7.45 11.82 6.19
CA VAL A 68 -8.09 11.09 7.28
C VAL A 68 -7.25 9.87 7.64
N PRO A 69 -6.87 9.68 8.92
CA PRO A 69 -6.11 8.52 9.35
C PRO A 69 -6.94 7.24 9.24
N VAL A 70 -6.31 6.16 8.81
CA VAL A 70 -6.97 4.87 8.56
C VAL A 70 -6.48 3.82 9.54
N LEU A 71 -7.40 3.22 10.28
CA LEU A 71 -7.16 2.15 11.24
C LEU A 71 -7.65 0.81 10.68
N GLY A 72 -6.82 -0.22 10.72
CA GLY A 72 -7.21 -1.55 10.27
C GLY A 72 -7.60 -2.48 11.41
N VAL A 73 -8.75 -3.14 11.26
CA VAL A 73 -9.20 -4.24 12.12
C VAL A 73 -9.22 -5.53 11.31
N ASN A 74 -8.44 -6.53 11.70
CA ASN A 74 -8.30 -7.78 10.99
C ASN A 74 -8.90 -8.96 11.76
N PHE A 75 -9.82 -9.66 11.13
CA PHE A 75 -10.47 -10.88 11.64
C PHE A 75 -9.81 -12.17 11.13
N GLY A 76 -8.67 -12.08 10.47
CA GLY A 76 -7.92 -13.22 9.92
C GLY A 76 -6.45 -13.19 10.29
N ARG A 77 -5.59 -13.52 9.32
CA ARG A 77 -4.14 -13.47 9.51
C ARG A 77 -3.68 -12.02 9.70
N VAL A 78 -2.80 -11.82 10.67
CA VAL A 78 -2.19 -10.52 10.93
C VAL A 78 -1.38 -10.07 9.71
N GLY A 79 -1.76 -8.91 9.15
CA GLY A 79 -1.03 -8.25 8.09
C GLY A 79 -0.04 -7.21 8.63
N PHE A 80 0.62 -6.49 7.74
CA PHE A 80 1.50 -5.40 8.12
C PHE A 80 0.74 -4.11 8.48
N LEU A 81 -0.38 -3.84 7.80
CA LEU A 81 -1.11 -2.57 7.91
C LEU A 81 -2.27 -2.59 8.92
N THR A 82 -2.67 -3.76 9.41
CA THR A 82 -3.80 -3.86 10.33
C THR A 82 -3.35 -3.74 11.78
N ALA A 83 -4.02 -2.88 12.58
CA ALA A 83 -3.62 -2.54 13.94
C ALA A 83 -4.30 -3.41 15.00
N ILE A 84 -5.58 -3.71 14.85
CA ILE A 84 -6.39 -4.41 15.88
C ILE A 84 -6.74 -5.81 15.38
N LYS A 85 -6.56 -6.83 16.23
CA LYS A 85 -7.02 -8.18 15.95
C LYS A 85 -8.49 -8.32 16.29
N GLY A 86 -9.18 -9.23 15.60
CA GLY A 86 -10.61 -9.44 15.77
C GLY A 86 -11.05 -9.80 17.19
N ASP A 87 -10.23 -10.45 17.98
CA ASP A 87 -10.49 -10.76 19.38
C ASP A 87 -10.32 -9.55 20.34
N GLU A 88 -9.56 -8.54 19.92
CA GLU A 88 -9.23 -7.33 20.67
C GLU A 88 -10.07 -6.11 20.24
N VAL A 89 -11.08 -6.28 19.37
CA VAL A 89 -11.82 -5.18 18.74
C VAL A 89 -12.41 -4.20 19.74
N GLU A 90 -13.08 -4.70 20.78
CA GLU A 90 -13.76 -3.84 21.74
C GLU A 90 -12.79 -2.97 22.53
N ALA A 91 -11.74 -3.57 23.05
CA ALA A 91 -10.74 -2.85 23.83
C ALA A 91 -9.92 -1.90 22.97
N GLY A 92 -9.50 -2.35 21.77
CA GLY A 92 -8.69 -1.55 20.88
C GLY A 92 -9.45 -0.34 20.33
N LEU A 93 -10.70 -0.52 19.90
CA LEU A 93 -11.50 0.60 19.39
C LEU A 93 -11.90 1.59 20.47
N ALA A 94 -12.22 1.15 21.69
CA ALA A 94 -12.50 2.05 22.79
C ALA A 94 -11.32 3.00 23.04
N ARG A 95 -10.10 2.48 23.10
CA ARG A 95 -8.88 3.28 23.24
C ARG A 95 -8.71 4.28 22.07
N VAL A 96 -8.94 3.82 20.84
CA VAL A 96 -8.85 4.70 19.65
C VAL A 96 -9.89 5.82 19.72
N PHE A 97 -11.12 5.54 20.10
CA PHE A 97 -12.18 6.53 20.24
C PHE A 97 -11.89 7.54 21.34
N ASP A 98 -11.21 7.12 22.41
CA ASP A 98 -10.70 8.01 23.46
C ASP A 98 -9.45 8.82 23.02
N GLY A 99 -9.02 8.68 21.75
CA GLY A 99 -7.87 9.39 21.21
C GLY A 99 -6.51 8.73 21.47
N GLU A 100 -6.49 7.50 22.01
CA GLU A 100 -5.26 6.76 22.30
C GLU A 100 -4.75 6.01 21.06
N TYR A 101 -4.31 6.76 20.06
CA TYR A 101 -3.66 6.23 18.85
C TYR A 101 -2.60 7.21 18.38
N ARG A 102 -1.72 6.76 17.50
CA ARG A 102 -0.76 7.61 16.80
C ARG A 102 -0.87 7.43 15.30
N ILE A 103 -0.49 8.45 14.56
CA ILE A 103 -0.48 8.45 13.11
C ILE A 103 0.94 8.20 12.62
N VAL A 104 1.09 7.28 11.67
CA VAL A 104 2.30 7.07 10.89
C VAL A 104 2.02 7.59 9.48
N GLU A 105 2.79 8.56 9.03
CA GLU A 105 2.74 9.03 7.66
C GLU A 105 3.50 8.05 6.76
N LEU A 106 2.81 7.56 5.74
CA LEU A 106 3.32 6.57 4.80
C LEU A 106 3.50 7.25 3.43
N PRO A 107 4.72 7.33 2.89
CA PRO A 107 4.94 7.86 1.54
C PRO A 107 4.11 7.11 0.51
N THR A 108 3.65 7.81 -0.53
CA THR A 108 2.96 7.24 -1.67
C THR A 108 3.78 7.43 -2.94
N LEU A 109 3.47 6.69 -4.00
CA LEU A 109 4.06 6.88 -5.31
C LEU A 109 3.11 7.66 -6.21
N GLU A 110 3.68 8.48 -7.05
CA GLU A 110 3.04 9.07 -8.20
C GLU A 110 3.52 8.35 -9.45
N LEU A 111 2.58 7.92 -10.25
CA LEU A 111 2.80 7.43 -11.61
C LEU A 111 2.25 8.47 -12.58
N GLU A 112 3.09 8.98 -13.48
CA GLU A 112 2.72 9.82 -14.60
C GLU A 112 2.73 8.98 -15.89
N LEU A 113 1.58 8.94 -16.56
CA LEU A 113 1.35 8.17 -17.77
C LEU A 113 0.43 8.96 -18.69
N ASP A 114 0.84 9.21 -19.95
CA ASP A 114 0.06 9.96 -20.96
C ASP A 114 -0.49 11.29 -20.44
N GLY A 115 0.29 11.99 -19.60
CA GLY A 115 -0.10 13.26 -18.97
C GLY A 115 -1.15 13.10 -17.86
N GLN A 116 -1.50 11.88 -17.49
CA GLN A 116 -2.38 11.59 -16.35
C GLN A 116 -1.55 11.20 -15.14
N ARG A 117 -1.99 11.68 -13.99
CA ARG A 117 -1.40 11.39 -12.69
C ARG A 117 -2.21 10.33 -11.95
N HIS A 118 -1.53 9.30 -11.50
CA HIS A 118 -2.09 8.26 -10.64
C HIS A 118 -1.28 8.16 -9.34
N VAL A 119 -1.90 7.71 -8.26
CA VAL A 119 -1.22 7.54 -6.97
C VAL A 119 -1.35 6.10 -6.49
N ALA A 120 -0.22 5.52 -6.07
CA ALA A 120 -0.15 4.19 -5.46
C ALA A 120 0.22 4.29 -3.97
N VAL A 121 -0.41 3.47 -3.15
CA VAL A 121 -0.07 3.34 -1.72
C VAL A 121 1.08 2.35 -1.55
N ASN A 122 1.00 1.16 -2.15
CA ASN A 122 2.05 0.14 -2.06
C ASN A 122 3.05 0.21 -3.19
N ASP A 123 2.59 -0.02 -4.42
CA ASP A 123 3.49 -0.19 -5.56
C ASP A 123 2.86 0.17 -6.89
N THR A 124 3.73 0.49 -7.85
CA THR A 124 3.45 0.50 -9.27
C THR A 124 4.25 -0.61 -9.93
N VAL A 125 3.63 -1.34 -10.84
CA VAL A 125 4.25 -2.47 -11.52
C VAL A 125 4.10 -2.31 -13.02
N VAL A 126 5.21 -2.44 -13.75
CA VAL A 126 5.20 -2.59 -15.21
C VAL A 126 5.56 -4.04 -15.50
N THR A 127 4.66 -4.80 -16.12
CA THR A 127 4.82 -6.25 -16.34
C THR A 127 4.29 -6.65 -17.71
N SER A 128 4.59 -7.87 -18.15
CA SER A 128 4.03 -8.38 -19.41
C SER A 128 2.50 -8.39 -19.39
N ALA A 129 1.86 -7.85 -20.42
CA ALA A 129 0.41 -7.98 -20.60
C ALA A 129 0.01 -9.39 -21.07
N GLU A 130 0.97 -10.21 -21.52
CA GLU A 130 0.76 -11.55 -22.02
C GLU A 130 1.40 -12.58 -21.08
N LEU A 131 0.61 -13.51 -20.60
CA LEU A 131 1.07 -14.55 -19.66
C LEU A 131 2.20 -15.39 -20.28
N GLY A 132 3.31 -15.53 -19.56
CA GLY A 132 4.46 -16.34 -19.97
C GLY A 132 5.32 -15.72 -21.09
N ARG A 133 5.10 -14.45 -21.42
CA ARG A 133 5.94 -13.71 -22.36
C ARG A 133 6.88 -12.76 -21.62
N LEU A 134 8.15 -12.86 -21.96
CA LEU A 134 9.20 -11.93 -21.53
C LEU A 134 8.98 -10.55 -22.16
N ILE A 135 9.29 -9.50 -21.44
CA ILE A 135 9.36 -8.13 -21.94
C ILE A 135 10.76 -7.55 -21.78
N GLU A 136 11.04 -6.55 -22.58
CA GLU A 136 12.25 -5.75 -22.51
C GLU A 136 11.87 -4.35 -22.03
N LEU A 137 12.35 -3.97 -20.83
CA LEU A 137 12.12 -2.66 -20.26
C LEU A 137 13.40 -1.84 -20.28
N GLN A 138 13.40 -0.71 -20.97
CA GLN A 138 14.41 0.33 -20.78
C GLN A 138 14.05 1.08 -19.50
N TYR A 139 15.04 1.37 -18.67
CA TYR A 139 14.80 2.14 -17.45
C TYR A 139 15.89 3.19 -17.23
N ALA A 140 15.47 4.33 -16.68
CA ALA A 140 16.35 5.41 -16.28
C ALA A 140 16.04 5.83 -14.85
N ILE A 141 17.04 6.19 -14.08
CA ILE A 141 16.92 6.64 -12.68
C ILE A 141 17.66 7.97 -12.53
N GLY A 142 16.95 9.01 -12.05
CA GLY A 142 17.54 10.34 -11.88
C GLY A 142 18.05 10.96 -13.18
N GLY A 143 17.46 10.60 -14.31
CA GLY A 143 17.85 11.07 -15.65
C GLY A 143 18.99 10.27 -16.30
N GLU A 144 19.56 9.27 -15.61
CA GLU A 144 20.60 8.41 -16.16
C GLU A 144 19.97 7.13 -16.75
N ASP A 145 20.21 6.90 -18.05
CA ASP A 145 19.79 5.67 -18.73
C ASP A 145 20.64 4.48 -18.27
N LEU A 146 19.99 3.47 -17.70
CA LEU A 146 20.63 2.26 -17.20
C LEU A 146 20.50 1.07 -18.16
N GLY A 147 19.94 1.30 -19.34
CA GLY A 147 19.83 0.33 -20.44
C GLY A 147 18.55 -0.46 -20.41
N VAL A 148 18.53 -1.55 -21.20
CA VAL A 148 17.38 -2.42 -21.40
C VAL A 148 17.55 -3.71 -20.59
N GLN A 149 16.53 -4.06 -19.81
CA GLN A 149 16.50 -5.26 -18.98
C GLN A 149 15.40 -6.20 -19.46
N PRO A 150 15.75 -7.40 -19.97
CA PRO A 150 14.80 -8.48 -20.19
C PRO A 150 14.32 -9.04 -18.86
N CYS A 151 12.99 -9.06 -18.63
CA CYS A 151 12.37 -9.48 -17.36
C CYS A 151 10.89 -9.79 -17.54
N ASP A 152 10.23 -10.26 -16.49
CA ASP A 152 8.78 -10.36 -16.44
C ASP A 152 8.13 -9.03 -16.01
N GLY A 153 8.91 -8.13 -15.39
CA GLY A 153 8.44 -6.81 -15.00
C GLY A 153 9.41 -6.03 -14.10
N LEU A 154 8.99 -4.83 -13.74
CA LEU A 154 9.66 -3.93 -12.82
C LEU A 154 8.64 -3.42 -11.80
N ILE A 155 9.01 -3.41 -10.53
CA ILE A 155 8.24 -2.93 -9.39
C ILE A 155 8.90 -1.67 -8.84
N CYS A 156 8.14 -0.60 -8.67
CA CYS A 156 8.51 0.52 -7.80
C CYS A 156 7.61 0.44 -6.56
N ALA A 157 8.18 0.24 -5.38
CA ALA A 157 7.42 0.08 -4.16
C ALA A 157 7.77 1.12 -3.09
N THR A 158 6.76 1.56 -2.35
CA THR A 158 6.89 2.39 -1.15
C THR A 158 7.46 1.57 0.02
N PRO A 159 7.81 2.20 1.16
CA PRO A 159 8.21 1.46 2.35
C PRO A 159 7.16 0.45 2.82
N GLN A 160 5.87 0.80 2.86
CA GLN A 160 4.81 -0.14 3.23
C GLN A 160 4.61 -1.22 2.15
N GLY A 161 4.70 -0.88 0.88
CA GLY A 161 4.65 -1.82 -0.24
C GLY A 161 5.88 -2.73 -0.34
N SER A 162 6.99 -2.35 0.32
CA SER A 162 8.21 -3.18 0.33
C SER A 162 8.00 -4.57 0.91
N THR A 163 6.99 -4.74 1.77
CA THR A 163 6.60 -6.03 2.36
C THR A 163 5.56 -6.82 1.55
N ALA A 164 5.12 -6.27 0.40
CA ALA A 164 4.15 -6.87 -0.51
C ALA A 164 4.83 -7.56 -1.72
N TYR A 165 4.49 -7.18 -2.95
CA TYR A 165 5.00 -7.83 -4.17
C TYR A 165 6.52 -7.68 -4.33
N ASN A 166 7.08 -6.53 -3.91
CA ASN A 166 8.51 -6.31 -3.84
C ASN A 166 9.24 -7.43 -3.06
N LEU A 167 8.72 -7.81 -1.88
CA LEU A 167 9.33 -8.85 -1.05
C LEU A 167 9.37 -10.21 -1.75
N SER A 168 8.31 -10.57 -2.47
CA SER A 168 8.22 -11.81 -3.23
C SER A 168 9.28 -11.92 -4.34
N ASN A 169 9.81 -10.77 -4.80
CA ASN A 169 10.84 -10.67 -5.81
C ASN A 169 12.24 -10.38 -5.25
N GLY A 170 12.43 -10.60 -3.94
CA GLY A 170 13.74 -10.44 -3.28
C GLY A 170 14.15 -8.99 -3.02
N GLY A 171 13.22 -8.03 -3.13
CA GLY A 171 13.47 -6.65 -2.75
C GLY A 171 13.63 -6.48 -1.24
N PRO A 172 14.36 -5.45 -0.78
CA PRO A 172 14.57 -5.18 0.64
C PRO A 172 13.29 -4.71 1.32
N VAL A 173 13.19 -4.98 2.62
CA VAL A 173 12.14 -4.41 3.48
C VAL A 173 12.58 -3.02 3.92
N LEU A 174 11.72 -2.02 3.68
CA LEU A 174 11.90 -0.64 4.12
C LEU A 174 11.05 -0.34 5.35
N VAL A 175 11.58 0.44 6.28
CA VAL A 175 10.85 0.87 7.49
C VAL A 175 9.79 1.92 7.11
N TRP A 176 8.62 1.86 7.73
CA TRP A 176 7.57 2.86 7.53
C TRP A 176 8.07 4.29 7.76
N GLY A 177 7.61 5.22 6.94
CA GLY A 177 7.99 6.63 7.04
C GLY A 177 9.38 6.95 6.50
N LEU A 178 10.11 5.95 5.96
CA LEU A 178 11.35 6.23 5.22
C LEU A 178 10.99 6.94 3.90
N ASP A 179 11.60 8.08 3.66
CA ASP A 179 11.35 8.90 2.46
C ASP A 179 12.15 8.37 1.25
N ALA A 180 11.83 7.14 0.86
CA ALA A 180 12.47 6.40 -0.23
C ALA A 180 11.47 5.46 -0.89
N LEU A 181 11.80 5.03 -2.10
CA LEU A 181 11.15 3.92 -2.81
C LEU A 181 12.18 2.84 -3.16
N VAL A 182 11.73 1.65 -3.47
CA VAL A 182 12.60 0.57 -3.97
C VAL A 182 12.19 0.19 -5.40
N VAL A 183 13.18 0.00 -6.25
CA VAL A 183 13.04 -0.54 -7.62
C VAL A 183 13.51 -1.98 -7.61
N THR A 184 12.66 -2.91 -8.03
CA THR A 184 12.94 -4.36 -8.04
C THR A 184 12.45 -4.97 -9.34
N PHE A 185 13.26 -5.78 -9.99
CA PHE A 185 12.83 -6.52 -11.18
C PHE A 185 12.11 -7.82 -10.81
N VAL A 186 11.12 -8.19 -11.60
CA VAL A 186 10.43 -9.48 -11.54
C VAL A 186 11.14 -10.42 -12.50
N ALA A 187 11.69 -11.53 -11.99
CA ALA A 187 12.37 -12.57 -12.76
C ALA A 187 13.33 -12.01 -13.83
N PRO A 188 14.32 -11.15 -13.50
CA PRO A 188 15.22 -10.60 -14.48
C PRO A 188 16.08 -11.68 -15.14
N HIS A 189 16.22 -11.63 -16.46
CA HIS A 189 17.04 -12.57 -17.24
C HIS A 189 18.53 -12.16 -17.23
N THR A 190 19.03 -11.72 -16.09
CA THR A 190 20.42 -11.40 -15.84
C THR A 190 20.79 -11.71 -14.41
N LEU A 191 22.04 -12.12 -14.17
CA LEU A 191 22.54 -12.36 -12.82
C LEU A 191 22.96 -11.07 -12.09
N HIS A 192 22.96 -9.93 -12.76
CA HIS A 192 23.47 -8.66 -12.24
C HIS A 192 22.37 -7.70 -11.77
N ALA A 193 21.11 -7.92 -12.11
CA ALA A 193 20.01 -7.09 -11.62
C ALA A 193 19.94 -7.17 -10.07
N ARG A 194 19.91 -6.01 -9.44
CA ARG A 194 19.79 -5.89 -7.98
C ARG A 194 18.72 -4.85 -7.66
N PRO A 195 17.92 -5.09 -6.63
CA PRO A 195 17.02 -4.06 -6.12
C PRO A 195 17.82 -2.82 -5.71
N LEU A 196 17.26 -1.65 -5.99
CA LEU A 196 17.84 -0.37 -5.65
C LEU A 196 16.88 0.46 -4.83
N VAL A 197 17.37 1.05 -3.73
CA VAL A 197 16.62 2.00 -2.92
C VAL A 197 16.98 3.41 -3.37
N VAL A 198 15.95 4.22 -3.64
CA VAL A 198 16.07 5.56 -4.21
C VAL A 198 15.34 6.56 -3.32
N GLY A 199 15.98 7.68 -3.01
CA GLY A 199 15.39 8.74 -2.19
C GLY A 199 14.43 9.65 -2.94
N ARG A 200 13.74 10.52 -2.21
CA ARG A 200 12.86 11.55 -2.77
C ARG A 200 13.60 12.47 -3.76
N GLY A 201 12.86 12.92 -4.77
CA GLY A 201 13.37 13.83 -5.81
C GLY A 201 14.08 13.14 -6.96
N VAL A 202 14.02 11.80 -7.01
CA VAL A 202 14.58 11.00 -8.11
C VAL A 202 13.43 10.33 -8.86
N ASP A 203 13.36 10.58 -10.16
CA ASP A 203 12.39 9.97 -11.07
C ASP A 203 12.91 8.62 -11.58
N ILE A 204 12.01 7.66 -11.69
CA ILE A 204 12.21 6.37 -12.34
C ILE A 204 11.40 6.40 -13.64
N VAL A 205 12.07 6.36 -14.76
CA VAL A 205 11.41 6.26 -16.08
C VAL A 205 11.51 4.83 -16.56
N VAL A 206 10.39 4.26 -17.00
CA VAL A 206 10.32 2.90 -17.53
C VAL A 206 9.64 2.97 -18.89
N GLU A 207 10.25 2.38 -19.91
CA GLU A 207 9.74 2.35 -21.28
C GLU A 207 9.70 0.91 -21.81
N ASN A 208 8.62 0.54 -22.50
CA ASN A 208 8.52 -0.77 -23.16
C ASN A 208 9.33 -0.78 -24.47
N ARG A 209 10.29 -1.70 -24.54
CA ARG A 209 11.13 -1.94 -25.74
C ARG A 209 10.79 -3.26 -26.45
N SER A 210 9.75 -3.95 -25.98
CA SER A 210 9.29 -5.20 -26.61
C SER A 210 8.51 -4.92 -27.88
N PRO A 211 8.94 -5.43 -29.06
CA PRO A 211 8.26 -5.13 -30.31
C PRO A 211 6.87 -5.75 -30.43
N ASP A 212 6.66 -6.93 -29.81
CA ASP A 212 5.46 -7.74 -30.03
C ASP A 212 4.61 -7.94 -28.77
N VAL A 213 5.03 -7.41 -27.62
CA VAL A 213 4.34 -7.63 -26.33
C VAL A 213 4.11 -6.29 -25.64
N PRO A 214 2.85 -5.88 -25.42
CA PRO A 214 2.57 -4.70 -24.60
C PRO A 214 2.96 -4.95 -23.14
N ALA A 215 3.36 -3.89 -22.44
CA ALA A 215 3.58 -3.96 -21.01
C ALA A 215 2.39 -3.38 -20.26
N ALA A 216 1.77 -4.17 -19.37
CA ALA A 216 0.70 -3.73 -18.49
C ALA A 216 1.26 -2.90 -17.34
N VAL A 217 0.59 -1.80 -17.01
CA VAL A 217 0.89 -0.95 -15.86
C VAL A 217 -0.17 -1.18 -14.78
N LEU A 218 0.28 -1.52 -13.57
CA LEU A 218 -0.59 -1.77 -12.44
C LEU A 218 -0.29 -0.79 -11.29
N ILE A 219 -1.32 -0.43 -10.54
CA ILE A 219 -1.26 0.37 -9.32
C ILE A 219 -1.93 -0.40 -8.20
N ASP A 220 -1.19 -0.70 -7.13
CA ASP A 220 -1.69 -1.49 -5.99
C ASP A 220 -2.37 -2.81 -6.41
N GLY A 221 -1.92 -3.39 -7.53
CA GLY A 221 -2.41 -4.61 -8.13
C GLY A 221 -3.55 -4.44 -9.16
N ASP A 222 -4.11 -3.24 -9.32
CA ASP A 222 -5.17 -2.96 -10.30
C ASP A 222 -4.56 -2.47 -11.63
N PRO A 223 -4.90 -3.06 -12.80
CA PRO A 223 -4.41 -2.62 -14.10
C PRO A 223 -5.02 -1.27 -14.49
N VAL A 224 -4.15 -0.34 -14.92
CA VAL A 224 -4.56 1.02 -15.31
C VAL A 224 -4.31 1.33 -16.78
N ALA A 225 -3.29 0.72 -17.39
CA ALA A 225 -2.92 0.95 -18.80
C ALA A 225 -2.09 -0.18 -19.38
N ASN A 226 -1.83 -0.10 -20.69
CA ASN A 226 -0.83 -0.89 -21.40
C ASN A 226 0.10 0.06 -22.16
N LEU A 227 1.39 -0.21 -22.10
CA LEU A 227 2.43 0.50 -22.86
C LEU A 227 2.74 -0.29 -24.14
N ALA A 228 2.56 0.33 -25.29
CA ALA A 228 3.05 -0.18 -26.56
C ALA A 228 4.59 0.01 -26.68
N LEU A 229 5.19 -0.50 -27.75
CA LEU A 229 6.60 -0.27 -28.03
C LEU A 229 6.93 1.23 -28.06
N GLY A 230 7.91 1.65 -27.28
CA GLY A 230 8.38 3.02 -27.17
C GLY A 230 7.54 3.91 -26.25
N GLU A 231 6.44 3.41 -25.68
CA GLU A 231 5.69 4.13 -24.65
C GLU A 231 6.27 3.85 -23.26
N GLY A 232 6.15 4.84 -22.38
CA GLY A 232 6.74 4.78 -21.06
C GLY A 232 5.92 5.46 -19.98
N ALA A 233 6.33 5.25 -18.76
CA ALA A 233 5.76 5.86 -17.56
C ALA A 233 6.86 6.38 -16.64
N THR A 234 6.55 7.42 -15.87
CA THR A 234 7.45 7.97 -14.85
C THR A 234 6.88 7.71 -13.47
N VAL A 235 7.71 7.16 -12.58
CA VAL A 235 7.37 6.90 -11.18
C VAL A 235 8.26 7.71 -10.26
N ARG A 236 7.68 8.32 -9.24
CA ARG A 236 8.39 9.06 -8.18
C ARG A 236 7.64 9.00 -6.86
N LEU A 237 8.27 9.42 -5.77
CA LEU A 237 7.54 9.64 -4.52
C LEU A 237 6.58 10.83 -4.68
N ALA A 238 5.31 10.60 -4.37
CA ALA A 238 4.29 11.63 -4.38
C ALA A 238 4.47 12.62 -3.21
N PRO A 239 4.00 13.87 -3.34
CA PRO A 239 3.99 14.82 -2.21
C PRO A 239 3.02 14.39 -1.10
N GLU A 240 1.95 13.68 -1.41
CA GLU A 240 0.95 13.22 -0.45
C GLU A 240 1.44 11.99 0.32
N HIS A 241 1.03 11.90 1.60
CA HIS A 241 1.28 10.75 2.46
C HIS A 241 -0.06 10.17 2.93
N SER A 242 -0.21 8.86 2.83
CA SER A 242 -1.28 8.15 3.50
C SER A 242 -1.05 8.15 5.02
N ARG A 243 -2.12 8.17 5.80
CA ARG A 243 -2.05 8.21 7.26
C ARG A 243 -2.55 6.92 7.88
N LEU A 244 -1.62 6.15 8.42
CA LEU A 244 -1.93 4.91 9.13
C LEU A 244 -2.12 5.19 10.62
N ALA A 245 -3.30 4.89 11.17
CA ALA A 245 -3.54 4.93 12.61
C ALA A 245 -3.15 3.60 13.25
N ILE A 246 -2.38 3.65 14.33
CA ILE A 246 -1.94 2.48 15.09
C ILE A 246 -2.03 2.75 16.59
N LEU A 247 -2.15 1.69 17.39
CA LEU A 247 -2.06 1.82 18.85
C LEU A 247 -0.62 2.18 19.27
N PRO A 248 -0.42 2.91 20.38
CA PRO A 248 0.89 3.44 20.79
C PRO A 248 2.01 2.41 20.89
N GLU A 249 1.69 1.20 21.35
CA GLU A 249 2.62 0.07 21.51
C GLU A 249 3.00 -0.62 20.20
N GLN A 250 2.25 -0.37 19.13
CA GLN A 250 2.49 -0.98 17.83
C GLN A 250 3.52 -0.15 17.05
N THR A 251 4.57 -0.80 16.59
CA THR A 251 5.61 -0.19 15.77
C THR A 251 5.87 -1.03 14.53
N PHE A 252 6.56 -0.46 13.55
CA PHE A 252 7.08 -1.27 12.45
C PHE A 252 7.89 -2.46 12.97
N PHE A 253 8.75 -2.27 13.96
CA PHE A 253 9.64 -3.32 14.47
C PHE A 253 8.89 -4.40 15.24
N THR A 254 7.85 -4.04 16.01
CA THR A 254 6.99 -5.06 16.65
C THR A 254 6.29 -5.90 15.58
N ARG A 255 5.82 -5.29 14.50
CA ARG A 255 5.18 -5.96 13.37
C ARG A 255 6.18 -6.84 12.60
N TYR A 256 7.34 -6.30 12.31
CA TYR A 256 8.43 -7.05 11.66
C TYR A 256 8.80 -8.30 12.45
N GLY A 257 8.95 -8.18 13.78
CA GLY A 257 9.23 -9.31 14.67
C GLY A 257 8.13 -10.36 14.67
N GLN A 258 6.85 -9.95 14.60
CA GLN A 258 5.71 -10.88 14.51
C GLN A 258 5.66 -11.67 13.20
N VAL A 259 6.07 -11.05 12.09
CA VAL A 259 5.97 -11.66 10.75
C VAL A 259 7.25 -12.41 10.36
N PHE A 260 8.44 -11.87 10.70
CA PHE A 260 9.73 -12.38 10.24
C PHE A 260 10.67 -12.83 11.38
N GLY A 261 10.30 -12.58 12.63
CA GLY A 261 11.17 -12.88 13.77
C GLY A 261 11.34 -14.37 14.05
N PRO A 262 12.36 -14.75 14.85
CA PRO A 262 12.53 -16.12 15.33
C PRO A 262 11.28 -16.56 16.10
N GLY A 263 10.56 -17.55 15.60
CA GLY A 263 9.28 -18.01 16.16
C GLY A 263 8.03 -17.44 15.47
N ALA A 264 8.18 -16.57 14.47
CA ALA A 264 7.11 -16.29 13.53
C ALA A 264 6.76 -17.61 12.83
N ASN A 265 5.72 -18.29 13.35
CA ASN A 265 5.21 -19.48 12.72
C ASN A 265 4.61 -19.05 11.38
N GLY A 266 5.36 -19.26 10.29
CA GLY A 266 4.84 -19.26 8.94
C GLY A 266 3.81 -20.38 8.82
N ARG A 267 2.57 -20.11 9.24
CA ARG A 267 1.40 -20.97 9.04
C ARG A 267 0.43 -20.30 8.10
#